data_7a989c50ea0ed031296f03246264f833
#
_entry.id   7a989c50ea0ed031296f03246264f833
#
_cell.length_a   1.000
_cell.length_b   1.000
_cell.length_c   1.000
_cell.angle_alpha   90.00
_cell.angle_beta   90.00
_cell.angle_gamma   90.00
#
_symmetry.space_group_name_H-M   'P 1'
#
loop_
_entity.id
_entity.type
_entity.pdbx_description
1 polymer ?
#
loop_
_entity_poly.entity_id
_entity_poly.type
_entity_poly.pdbx_seq_one_letter_code
_entity_poly.pdbx_strand_id
1 'polypeptide(L)'
;MDKVPFTFSGLGKIKLELDNLKKFERPQVIQAISVAREHGDLKENAEYHAAKEKQAFIEGHITELEDVTSRAEVIDLTRLSGKTVTFGTKVNIVDEESDQETNYQIVGPYEANLKEGLISVASPIARALIGKEVGMSVAVTTPGGTKNYEILTIEVPKS
;
A
#
# COMPACT_ATOMS: atom_id res chain seq x y z
N MET A 1 -18.48 2.03 10.07
CA MET A 1 -17.56 1.90 8.93
C MET A 1 -16.38 1.03 9.32
N ASP A 2 -15.90 0.29 8.35
CA ASP A 2 -14.78 -0.62 8.59
C ASP A 2 -13.49 0.15 8.84
N LYS A 3 -12.72 -0.31 9.82
CA LYS A 3 -11.40 0.25 10.11
C LYS A 3 -10.39 -0.21 9.05
N VAL A 4 -9.45 0.67 8.72
CA VAL A 4 -8.35 0.35 7.79
C VAL A 4 -7.06 0.26 8.60
N PRO A 5 -6.39 -0.91 8.64
CA PRO A 5 -5.19 -1.04 9.44
C PRO A 5 -3.97 -0.39 8.80
N PHE A 6 -3.16 0.26 9.62
CA PHE A 6 -1.91 0.90 9.22
C PHE A 6 -0.83 0.67 10.25
N THR A 7 0.42 0.64 9.81
CA THR A 7 1.53 0.90 10.71
C THR A 7 1.60 2.42 10.91
N PHE A 8 2.24 2.86 11.99
CA PHE A 8 2.40 4.29 12.24
C PHE A 8 3.08 5.00 11.07
N SER A 9 4.18 4.41 10.56
CA SER A 9 4.91 5.01 9.44
C SER A 9 4.10 5.03 8.16
N GLY A 10 3.31 3.99 7.91
CA GLY A 10 2.47 3.92 6.72
C GLY A 10 1.38 4.98 6.70
N LEU A 11 0.74 5.20 7.83
CA LEU A 11 -0.27 6.26 7.94
C LEU A 11 0.37 7.64 7.73
N GLY A 12 1.58 7.84 8.27
CA GLY A 12 2.33 9.07 8.06
C GLY A 12 2.59 9.36 6.59
N LYS A 13 2.96 8.35 5.82
CA LYS A 13 3.18 8.49 4.37
C LYS A 13 1.90 8.87 3.64
N ILE A 14 0.77 8.25 4.00
CA ILE A 14 -0.53 8.57 3.38
C ILE A 14 -0.93 10.01 3.68
N LYS A 15 -0.72 10.46 4.91
CA LYS A 15 -1.03 11.84 5.29
C LYS A 15 -0.17 12.86 4.53
N LEU A 16 1.11 12.53 4.31
CA LEU A 16 2.00 13.37 3.50
C LEU A 16 1.56 13.43 2.05
N GLU A 17 1.16 12.30 1.48
CA GLU A 17 0.67 12.24 0.12
C GLU A 17 -0.60 13.08 -0.03
N LEU A 18 -1.53 12.96 0.90
CA LEU A 18 -2.76 13.74 0.90
C LEU A 18 -2.47 15.24 0.99
N ASP A 19 -1.54 15.63 1.85
CA ASP A 19 -1.13 17.02 2.00
C ASP A 19 -0.52 17.57 0.71
N ASN A 20 0.33 16.77 0.06
CA ASN A 20 0.95 17.13 -1.22
C ASN A 20 -0.09 17.33 -2.32
N LEU A 21 -1.08 16.44 -2.38
CA LEU A 21 -2.17 16.56 -3.36
C LEU A 21 -2.94 17.86 -3.18
N LYS A 22 -3.26 18.22 -1.93
CA LYS A 22 -4.04 19.42 -1.62
C LYS A 22 -3.26 20.70 -1.78
N LYS A 23 -1.99 20.72 -1.39
CA LYS A 23 -1.18 21.94 -1.35
C LYS A 23 -0.41 22.24 -2.64
N PHE A 24 -0.06 21.19 -3.39
CA PHE A 24 0.78 21.34 -4.57
C PHE A 24 0.10 20.89 -5.86
N GLU A 25 -0.37 19.67 -5.93
CA GLU A 25 -0.91 19.14 -7.18
C GLU A 25 -2.25 19.76 -7.57
N ARG A 26 -3.13 19.97 -6.60
CA ARG A 26 -4.41 20.63 -6.87
C ARG A 26 -4.23 22.05 -7.40
N PRO A 27 -3.43 22.93 -6.75
CA PRO A 27 -3.19 24.26 -7.29
C PRO A 27 -2.52 24.27 -8.66
N GLN A 28 -1.58 23.34 -8.88
CA GLN A 28 -0.90 23.21 -10.18
C GLN A 28 -1.88 22.89 -11.31
N VAL A 29 -2.78 21.94 -11.10
CA VAL A 29 -3.72 21.54 -12.14
C VAL A 29 -4.76 22.63 -12.39
N ILE A 30 -5.15 23.37 -11.35
CA ILE A 30 -6.05 24.51 -11.50
C ILE A 30 -5.39 25.57 -12.38
N GLN A 31 -4.11 25.84 -12.15
CA GLN A 31 -3.34 26.76 -12.97
C GLN A 31 -3.19 26.28 -14.40
N ALA A 32 -2.94 24.97 -14.59
CA ALA A 32 -2.83 24.38 -15.92
C ALA A 32 -4.13 24.51 -16.72
N ILE A 33 -5.28 24.37 -16.05
CA ILE A 33 -6.59 24.55 -16.68
C ILE A 33 -6.76 26.01 -17.11
N SER A 34 -6.40 26.94 -16.24
CA SER A 34 -6.48 28.38 -16.53
C SER A 34 -5.64 28.76 -17.75
N VAL A 35 -4.40 28.27 -17.80
CA VAL A 35 -3.51 28.51 -18.94
C VAL A 35 -4.06 27.89 -20.22
N ALA A 36 -4.57 26.66 -20.14
CA ALA A 36 -5.11 25.98 -21.32
C ALA A 36 -6.33 26.70 -21.91
N ARG A 37 -7.16 27.31 -21.07
CA ARG A 37 -8.33 28.09 -21.51
C ARG A 37 -7.94 29.28 -22.37
N GLU A 38 -6.76 29.85 -22.16
CA GLU A 38 -6.27 30.98 -22.92
C GLU A 38 -5.97 30.63 -24.39
N HIS A 39 -5.85 29.33 -24.71
CA HIS A 39 -5.54 28.88 -26.07
C HIS A 39 -6.77 28.78 -26.99
N GLY A 40 -7.97 29.13 -26.51
CA GLY A 40 -9.17 29.24 -27.35
C GLY A 40 -10.16 28.11 -27.23
N ASP A 41 -10.52 27.47 -28.33
CA ASP A 41 -11.61 26.49 -28.41
C ASP A 41 -11.44 25.32 -27.45
N LEU A 42 -12.32 25.21 -26.45
CA LEU A 42 -12.24 24.18 -25.41
C LEU A 42 -12.55 22.77 -25.93
N LYS A 43 -13.38 22.65 -26.97
CA LYS A 43 -13.73 21.34 -27.52
C LYS A 43 -12.55 20.62 -28.18
N GLU A 44 -11.69 21.37 -28.83
CA GLU A 44 -10.56 20.82 -29.57
C GLU A 44 -9.22 21.04 -28.84
N ASN A 45 -9.27 21.60 -27.64
CA ASN A 45 -8.08 21.91 -26.88
C ASN A 45 -7.61 20.69 -26.09
N ALA A 46 -6.63 19.96 -26.63
CA ALA A 46 -6.09 18.75 -26.00
C ALA A 46 -5.48 19.03 -24.62
N GLU A 47 -4.82 20.18 -24.46
CA GLU A 47 -4.23 20.56 -23.17
C GLU A 47 -5.29 20.77 -22.10
N TYR A 48 -6.40 21.43 -22.48
CA TYR A 48 -7.52 21.63 -21.58
C TYR A 48 -8.13 20.30 -21.13
N HIS A 49 -8.38 19.40 -22.07
CA HIS A 49 -8.97 18.09 -21.75
C HIS A 49 -8.05 17.25 -20.89
N ALA A 50 -6.75 17.25 -21.17
CA ALA A 50 -5.78 16.51 -20.36
C ALA A 50 -5.71 17.07 -18.93
N ALA A 51 -5.74 18.40 -18.78
CA ALA A 51 -5.72 19.04 -17.47
C ALA A 51 -6.99 18.73 -16.68
N LYS A 52 -8.15 18.70 -17.35
CA LYS A 52 -9.42 18.35 -16.69
C LYS A 52 -9.45 16.90 -16.23
N GLU A 53 -8.90 15.98 -17.03
CA GLU A 53 -8.77 14.57 -16.62
C GLU A 53 -7.86 14.44 -15.41
N LYS A 54 -6.73 15.13 -15.42
CA LYS A 54 -5.80 15.11 -14.30
C LYS A 54 -6.45 15.68 -13.04
N GLN A 55 -7.23 16.76 -13.18
CA GLN A 55 -7.97 17.34 -12.05
C GLN A 55 -8.94 16.31 -11.44
N ALA A 56 -9.69 15.60 -12.28
CA ALA A 56 -10.62 14.60 -11.80
C ALA A 56 -9.91 13.49 -11.05
N PHE A 57 -8.74 13.05 -11.56
CA PHE A 57 -7.91 12.04 -10.90
C PHE A 57 -7.44 12.53 -9.53
N ILE A 58 -6.92 13.76 -9.45
CA ILE A 58 -6.43 14.35 -8.20
C ILE A 58 -7.56 14.47 -7.18
N GLU A 59 -8.72 14.98 -7.58
CA GLU A 59 -9.85 15.13 -6.65
C GLU A 59 -10.37 13.78 -6.16
N GLY A 60 -10.44 12.80 -7.04
CA GLY A 60 -10.84 11.44 -6.66
C GLY A 60 -9.86 10.81 -5.68
N HIS A 61 -8.56 11.01 -5.91
CA HIS A 61 -7.51 10.47 -5.03
C HIS A 61 -7.53 11.15 -3.66
N ILE A 62 -7.76 12.47 -3.62
CA ILE A 62 -7.93 13.20 -2.36
C ILE A 62 -9.10 12.64 -1.57
N THR A 63 -10.25 12.45 -2.23
CA THR A 63 -11.45 11.90 -1.57
C THR A 63 -11.17 10.52 -0.99
N GLU A 64 -10.50 9.65 -1.76
CA GLU A 64 -10.14 8.31 -1.32
C GLU A 64 -9.23 8.36 -0.09
N LEU A 65 -8.17 9.17 -0.13
CA LEU A 65 -7.23 9.24 0.99
C LEU A 65 -7.84 9.89 2.22
N GLU A 66 -8.75 10.86 2.05
CA GLU A 66 -9.47 11.44 3.18
C GLU A 66 -10.37 10.42 3.86
N ASP A 67 -11.06 9.61 3.07
CA ASP A 67 -11.89 8.53 3.61
C ASP A 67 -11.03 7.51 4.36
N VAL A 68 -9.95 7.05 3.75
CA VAL A 68 -9.06 6.05 4.34
C VAL A 68 -8.45 6.56 5.66
N THR A 69 -7.98 7.83 5.68
CA THR A 69 -7.40 8.39 6.91
C THR A 69 -8.43 8.55 8.01
N SER A 70 -9.69 8.83 7.65
CA SER A 70 -10.76 8.96 8.65
C SER A 70 -11.10 7.62 9.31
N ARG A 71 -10.84 6.51 8.61
CA ARG A 71 -11.11 5.16 9.11
C ARG A 71 -9.85 4.44 9.58
N ALA A 72 -8.71 5.12 9.59
CA ALA A 72 -7.44 4.51 9.92
C ALA A 72 -7.38 4.02 11.37
N GLU A 73 -6.84 2.81 11.54
CA GLU A 73 -6.52 2.25 12.84
C GLU A 73 -5.04 1.90 12.85
N VAL A 74 -4.25 2.58 13.69
CA VAL A 74 -2.83 2.30 13.81
C VAL A 74 -2.62 1.11 14.71
N ILE A 75 -1.97 0.09 14.20
CA ILE A 75 -1.65 -1.12 14.98
C ILE A 75 -0.34 -0.88 15.73
N ASP A 76 -0.40 -1.08 17.04
CA ASP A 76 0.78 -0.88 17.90
C ASP A 76 1.71 -2.09 17.79
N LEU A 77 2.82 -1.90 17.05
CA LEU A 77 3.79 -2.97 16.82
C LEU A 77 4.54 -3.40 18.08
N THR A 78 4.59 -2.52 19.09
CA THR A 78 5.28 -2.86 20.34
C THR A 78 4.57 -3.96 21.14
N ARG A 79 3.30 -4.22 20.83
CA ARG A 79 2.51 -5.25 21.49
C ARG A 79 2.60 -6.62 20.81
N LEU A 80 3.27 -6.70 19.67
CA LEU A 80 3.42 -7.95 18.95
C LEU A 80 4.50 -8.83 19.59
N SER A 81 4.23 -10.13 19.70
CA SER A 81 5.20 -11.05 20.30
C SER A 81 6.28 -11.50 19.33
N GLY A 82 6.00 -11.50 18.03
CA GLY A 82 6.90 -12.06 17.03
C GLY A 82 6.94 -13.58 17.00
N LYS A 83 6.10 -14.24 17.79
CA LYS A 83 6.04 -15.70 17.82
C LYS A 83 5.36 -16.25 16.56
N THR A 84 4.31 -15.58 16.12
CA THR A 84 3.59 -15.95 14.90
C THR A 84 3.58 -14.78 13.93
N VAL A 85 3.35 -15.08 12.65
CA VAL A 85 3.19 -14.07 11.62
C VAL A 85 1.86 -13.34 11.84
N THR A 86 1.92 -12.02 11.97
CA THR A 86 0.72 -11.18 12.16
C THR A 86 0.87 -9.90 11.33
N PHE A 87 -0.17 -9.08 11.31
CA PHE A 87 -0.06 -7.74 10.77
C PHE A 87 1.14 -7.01 11.40
N GLY A 88 1.96 -6.39 10.58
CA GLY A 88 3.10 -5.60 11.03
C GLY A 88 4.42 -6.35 11.15
N THR A 89 4.41 -7.69 11.20
CA THR A 89 5.66 -8.46 11.32
C THR A 89 6.41 -8.53 10.00
N LYS A 90 7.74 -8.61 10.10
CA LYS A 90 8.62 -8.88 8.95
C LYS A 90 8.93 -10.36 8.96
N VAL A 91 8.76 -10.99 7.80
CA VAL A 91 8.94 -12.43 7.65
C VAL A 91 9.97 -12.70 6.57
N ASN A 92 10.97 -13.50 6.88
CA ASN A 92 11.90 -14.01 5.88
C ASN A 92 11.44 -15.42 5.53
N ILE A 93 11.16 -15.65 4.26
CA ILE A 93 10.71 -16.96 3.76
C ILE A 93 11.65 -17.44 2.66
N VAL A 94 11.72 -18.75 2.48
CA VAL A 94 12.51 -19.36 1.41
C VAL A 94 11.60 -20.24 0.57
N ASP A 95 11.73 -20.10 -0.76
CA ASP A 95 11.05 -20.99 -1.71
C ASP A 95 11.73 -22.35 -1.61
N GLU A 96 10.97 -23.38 -1.22
CA GLU A 96 11.52 -24.73 -0.98
C GLU A 96 12.06 -25.39 -2.26
N GLU A 97 11.62 -24.93 -3.41
CA GLU A 97 12.07 -25.48 -4.69
C GLU A 97 13.33 -24.80 -5.21
N SER A 98 13.36 -23.46 -5.19
CA SER A 98 14.46 -22.67 -5.74
C SER A 98 15.51 -22.25 -4.73
N ASP A 99 15.23 -22.40 -3.42
CA ASP A 99 16.05 -21.92 -2.32
C ASP A 99 16.21 -20.38 -2.29
N GLN A 100 15.37 -19.68 -3.02
CA GLN A 100 15.42 -18.22 -3.05
C GLN A 100 14.70 -17.64 -1.84
N GLU A 101 15.36 -16.74 -1.12
CA GLU A 101 14.82 -16.08 0.07
C GLU A 101 14.18 -14.74 -0.31
N THR A 102 13.12 -14.39 0.40
CA THR A 102 12.43 -13.12 0.23
C THR A 102 12.00 -12.60 1.61
N ASN A 103 12.12 -11.28 1.78
CA ASN A 103 11.66 -10.62 2.99
C ASN A 103 10.38 -9.84 2.69
N TYR A 104 9.37 -10.06 3.53
CA TYR A 104 8.11 -9.33 3.42
C TYR A 104 7.72 -8.75 4.78
N GLN A 105 7.08 -7.60 4.76
CA GLN A 105 6.36 -7.08 5.93
C GLN A 105 4.88 -7.06 5.60
N ILE A 106 4.06 -7.54 6.53
CA ILE A 106 2.61 -7.58 6.35
C ILE A 106 2.02 -6.25 6.82
N VAL A 107 1.38 -5.55 5.90
CA VAL A 107 0.84 -4.20 6.14
C VAL A 107 -0.60 -4.13 5.62
N GLY A 108 -1.22 -2.95 5.73
CA GLY A 108 -2.56 -2.73 5.21
C GLY A 108 -2.58 -2.51 3.71
N PRO A 109 -3.77 -2.56 3.08
CA PRO A 109 -3.89 -2.46 1.63
C PRO A 109 -3.33 -1.17 1.04
N TYR A 110 -3.49 -0.06 1.74
CA TYR A 110 -3.03 1.25 1.25
C TYR A 110 -1.55 1.50 1.47
N GLU A 111 -0.93 0.69 2.29
CA GLU A 111 0.50 0.77 2.59
C GLU A 111 1.31 -0.20 1.73
N ALA A 112 0.66 -1.18 1.12
CA ALA A 112 1.31 -2.25 0.36
C ALA A 112 2.12 -1.71 -0.82
N ASN A 113 3.35 -2.21 -0.95
CA ASN A 113 4.25 -1.86 -2.05
C ASN A 113 5.21 -3.04 -2.26
N LEU A 114 4.92 -3.86 -3.25
CA LEU A 114 5.67 -5.10 -3.49
C LEU A 114 7.15 -4.84 -3.74
N LYS A 115 7.50 -3.73 -4.38
CA LYS A 115 8.92 -3.38 -4.64
C LYS A 115 9.70 -3.17 -3.35
N GLU A 116 9.04 -2.70 -2.30
CA GLU A 116 9.65 -2.48 -0.99
C GLU A 116 9.45 -3.67 -0.04
N GLY A 117 8.85 -4.75 -0.52
CA GLY A 117 8.58 -5.91 0.30
C GLY A 117 7.39 -5.75 1.24
N LEU A 118 6.53 -4.77 0.98
CA LEU A 118 5.33 -4.53 1.80
C LEU A 118 4.14 -5.21 1.12
N ILE A 119 3.62 -6.27 1.76
CA ILE A 119 2.49 -7.03 1.20
C ILE A 119 1.23 -6.77 2.00
N SER A 120 0.10 -6.71 1.29
CA SER A 120 -1.19 -6.49 1.93
C SER A 120 -1.59 -7.70 2.78
N VAL A 121 -2.12 -7.42 3.95
CA VAL A 121 -2.70 -8.44 4.85
C VAL A 121 -3.78 -9.27 4.14
N ALA A 122 -4.41 -8.70 3.13
CA ALA A 122 -5.45 -9.38 2.34
C ALA A 122 -4.90 -10.22 1.18
N SER A 123 -3.60 -10.11 0.86
CA SER A 123 -3.01 -10.86 -0.25
C SER A 123 -2.98 -12.35 0.03
N PRO A 124 -3.00 -13.21 -1.03
CA PRO A 124 -2.95 -14.66 -0.83
C PRO A 124 -1.73 -15.14 -0.03
N ILE A 125 -0.55 -14.57 -0.30
CA ILE A 125 0.66 -14.98 0.42
C ILE A 125 0.60 -14.56 1.89
N ALA A 126 0.11 -13.37 2.20
CA ALA A 126 -0.04 -12.91 3.58
C ALA A 126 -1.03 -13.79 4.34
N ARG A 127 -2.15 -14.14 3.71
CA ARG A 127 -3.16 -15.02 4.33
C ARG A 127 -2.61 -16.40 4.64
N ALA A 128 -1.74 -16.92 3.77
CA ALA A 128 -1.12 -18.23 4.00
C ALA A 128 -0.12 -18.18 5.16
N LEU A 129 0.57 -17.05 5.32
CA LEU A 129 1.61 -16.88 6.35
C LEU A 129 1.06 -16.55 7.73
N ILE A 130 -0.04 -15.79 7.80
CA ILE A 130 -0.58 -15.31 9.08
C ILE A 130 -0.93 -16.48 10.00
N GLY A 131 -0.49 -16.37 11.25
CA GLY A 131 -0.70 -17.41 12.26
C GLY A 131 0.34 -18.51 12.28
N LYS A 132 1.27 -18.52 11.35
CA LYS A 132 2.31 -19.55 11.27
C LYS A 132 3.54 -19.16 12.08
N GLU A 133 4.36 -20.15 12.40
CA GLU A 133 5.57 -19.98 13.21
C GLU A 133 6.82 -20.30 12.39
N VAL A 134 7.98 -19.87 12.90
CA VAL A 134 9.28 -20.20 12.32
C VAL A 134 9.41 -21.72 12.18
N GLY A 135 9.93 -22.16 11.04
CA GLY A 135 10.11 -23.58 10.71
C GLY A 135 8.93 -24.22 10.02
N MET A 136 7.78 -23.56 10.00
CA MET A 136 6.60 -24.10 9.30
C MET A 136 6.70 -23.87 7.80
N SER A 137 6.18 -24.85 7.03
CA SER A 137 6.03 -24.74 5.58
C SER A 137 4.61 -24.32 5.25
N VAL A 138 4.45 -23.43 4.30
CA VAL A 138 3.15 -22.98 3.84
C VAL A 138 3.05 -23.13 2.32
N ALA A 139 1.86 -23.49 1.86
CA ALA A 139 1.56 -23.60 0.44
C ALA A 139 0.79 -22.36 0.00
N VAL A 140 1.26 -21.70 -1.07
CA VAL A 140 0.61 -20.52 -1.63
C VAL A 140 0.19 -20.84 -3.05
N THR A 141 -1.11 -20.75 -3.31
CA THR A 141 -1.66 -20.96 -4.65
C THR A 141 -1.63 -19.65 -5.42
N THR A 142 -0.95 -19.66 -6.56
CA THR A 142 -0.84 -18.50 -7.45
C THR A 142 -1.32 -18.91 -8.85
N PRO A 143 -1.57 -17.94 -9.76
CA PRO A 143 -1.94 -18.28 -11.13
C PRO A 143 -0.91 -19.18 -11.85
N GLY A 144 0.37 -19.08 -11.44
CA GLY A 144 1.43 -19.93 -12.00
C GLY A 144 1.57 -21.30 -11.35
N GLY A 145 0.69 -21.64 -10.39
CA GLY A 145 0.73 -22.91 -9.67
C GLY A 145 0.93 -22.72 -8.17
N THR A 146 1.08 -23.83 -7.46
CA THR A 146 1.29 -23.80 -6.01
C THR A 146 2.78 -23.77 -5.70
N LYS A 147 3.19 -22.84 -4.84
CA LYS A 147 4.57 -22.76 -4.34
C LYS A 147 4.58 -23.03 -2.84
N ASN A 148 5.64 -23.68 -2.38
CA ASN A 148 5.82 -23.97 -0.96
C ASN A 148 6.97 -23.14 -0.41
N TYR A 149 6.74 -22.52 0.75
CA TYR A 149 7.72 -21.66 1.41
C TYR A 149 7.92 -22.13 2.84
N GLU A 150 9.16 -22.04 3.31
CA GLU A 150 9.47 -22.25 4.72
C GLU A 150 9.70 -20.91 5.38
N ILE A 151 9.15 -20.71 6.59
CA ILE A 151 9.35 -19.48 7.37
C ILE A 151 10.68 -19.59 8.11
N LEU A 152 11.62 -18.73 7.77
CA LEU A 152 12.95 -18.73 8.38
C LEU A 152 13.03 -17.86 9.62
N THR A 153 12.50 -16.64 9.55
CA THR A 153 12.51 -15.70 10.69
C THR A 153 11.22 -14.87 10.71
N ILE A 154 10.86 -14.44 11.93
CA ILE A 154 9.77 -13.50 12.16
C ILE A 154 10.32 -12.38 13.03
N GLU A 155 10.22 -11.14 12.57
CA GLU A 155 10.71 -9.98 13.32
C GLU A 155 9.59 -8.98 13.55
N VAL A 156 9.63 -8.29 14.69
CA VAL A 156 8.73 -7.19 15.00
C VAL A 156 9.50 -5.90 14.76
N PRO A 157 9.15 -5.12 13.72
CA PRO A 157 9.84 -3.85 13.48
C PRO A 157 9.45 -2.81 14.54
N LYS A 158 10.26 -1.76 14.67
CA LYS A 158 10.03 -0.73 15.69
C LYS A 158 8.87 0.21 15.35
N SER A 159 8.55 0.36 14.07
CA SER A 159 7.45 1.22 13.65
C SER A 159 6.89 0.82 12.29
#